data_e3ce369a69d0c9559ff71ed607701367
#
_entry.id   e3ce369a69d0c9559ff71ed607701367
#
_cell.length_a   1.000
_cell.length_b   1.000
_cell.length_c   1.000
_cell.angle_alpha   90.00
_cell.angle_beta   90.00
_cell.angle_gamma   90.00
#
_symmetry.space_group_name_H-M   'P 1'
#
loop_
_entity.id
_entity.type
_entity.pdbx_description
1 polymer ?
#
loop_
_entity_poly.entity_id
_entity_poly.type
_entity_poly.pdbx_seq_one_letter_code
_entity_poly.pdbx_strand_id
1 'polypeptide(L)'
;MKFRFVIIAVCCFFTLAVRADEGMWMLGNLNKQTRRAMKELGLQMPADKLYSSRRPSLKDAVVSFGGFCSGVVVSEDGLVFTNHHCGFSSVQQHSSVEHDYLKDGFVARNRSEELPNPELYVRFLLRTENVTKRVLGAVKPEMTEPERSGAVDSVMFAISEEVARKDSTLVGIVDAYYGGNEFWLSVYRDYNDVRLVFAPPSSVGKFGWDTDNWVWPRHTGDFCVFRIYAGKNNRPADYSPENVPYHPEYVAPISLDGYKEGSFCMTLGYPGSTERYLSSFGIEEMMNNGNQAQIDVRGIKQAIWKREMDRRDSIRIKYA
;
A
#
# COMPACT_ATOMS: atom_id res chain seq x y z
N MET A 1 19.92 -30.24 -43.17
CA MET A 1 20.69 -29.42 -42.24
C MET A 1 20.34 -27.92 -42.35
N LYS A 2 20.28 -27.33 -43.54
CA LYS A 2 20.02 -25.85 -43.70
C LYS A 2 18.68 -25.37 -43.15
N PHE A 3 17.62 -26.18 -43.25
CA PHE A 3 16.27 -25.81 -42.75
C PHE A 3 16.18 -25.75 -41.20
N ARG A 4 16.93 -26.59 -40.48
CA ARG A 4 16.98 -26.56 -39.00
C ARG A 4 17.70 -25.33 -38.46
N PHE A 5 18.71 -24.84 -39.16
CA PHE A 5 19.42 -23.60 -38.78
C PHE A 5 18.58 -22.34 -39.00
N VAL A 6 17.72 -22.32 -40.03
CA VAL A 6 16.79 -21.20 -40.28
C VAL A 6 15.73 -21.12 -39.20
N ILE A 7 15.17 -22.26 -38.77
CA ILE A 7 14.17 -22.29 -37.68
C ILE A 7 14.78 -21.84 -36.35
N ILE A 8 16.00 -22.27 -36.01
CA ILE A 8 16.69 -21.81 -34.79
C ILE A 8 17.01 -20.31 -34.87
N ALA A 9 17.45 -19.79 -36.00
CA ALA A 9 17.69 -18.36 -36.19
C ALA A 9 16.41 -17.54 -36.08
N VAL A 10 15.29 -17.99 -36.65
CA VAL A 10 13.98 -17.33 -36.54
C VAL A 10 13.47 -17.37 -35.11
N CYS A 11 13.61 -18.49 -34.39
CA CYS A 11 13.24 -18.57 -32.97
C CYS A 11 14.11 -17.63 -32.09
N CYS A 12 15.42 -17.50 -32.38
CA CYS A 12 16.28 -16.56 -31.66
C CYS A 12 15.94 -15.10 -31.96
N PHE A 13 15.44 -14.76 -33.16
CA PHE A 13 14.99 -13.40 -33.45
C PHE A 13 13.69 -13.01 -32.75
N PHE A 14 12.77 -13.96 -32.53
CA PHE A 14 11.53 -13.70 -31.79
C PHE A 14 11.73 -13.59 -30.28
N THR A 15 12.80 -14.13 -29.70
CA THR A 15 13.08 -14.02 -28.26
C THR A 15 13.65 -12.65 -27.86
N LEU A 16 14.03 -11.80 -28.81
CA LEU A 16 14.58 -10.47 -28.54
C LEU A 16 13.51 -9.37 -28.39
N ALA A 17 12.24 -9.67 -28.63
CA ALA A 17 11.19 -8.65 -28.66
C ALA A 17 10.23 -8.64 -27.46
N VAL A 18 10.35 -9.61 -26.53
CA VAL A 18 9.50 -9.61 -25.32
C VAL A 18 10.33 -9.02 -24.18
N ARG A 19 10.36 -7.69 -24.08
CA ARG A 19 10.72 -7.01 -22.84
C ARG A 19 9.44 -6.93 -22.00
N ALA A 20 9.36 -7.74 -20.97
CA ALA A 20 8.43 -7.46 -19.88
C ALA A 20 9.02 -6.29 -19.09
N ASP A 21 8.20 -5.26 -18.88
CA ASP A 21 8.53 -4.17 -17.96
C ASP A 21 8.48 -4.76 -16.55
N GLU A 22 9.63 -5.17 -16.04
CA GLU A 22 9.72 -5.75 -14.70
C GLU A 22 10.09 -4.69 -13.67
N GLY A 23 9.52 -4.82 -12.49
CA GLY A 23 10.08 -4.20 -11.32
C GLY A 23 9.05 -3.83 -10.26
N MET A 24 9.28 -4.36 -9.08
CA MET A 24 8.81 -3.77 -7.83
C MET A 24 10.06 -3.29 -7.10
N TRP A 25 10.36 -1.99 -7.25
CA TRP A 25 11.63 -1.44 -6.81
C TRP A 25 11.46 -0.64 -5.53
N MET A 26 12.28 -0.94 -4.53
CA MET A 26 12.33 -0.15 -3.31
C MET A 26 12.92 1.23 -3.59
N LEU A 27 12.17 2.32 -3.33
CA LEU A 27 12.60 3.69 -3.59
C LEU A 27 13.93 4.05 -2.89
N GLY A 28 14.14 3.56 -1.68
CA GLY A 28 15.37 3.79 -0.93
C GLY A 28 16.60 3.05 -1.49
N ASN A 29 16.40 2.12 -2.42
CA ASN A 29 17.45 1.30 -3.03
C ASN A 29 17.49 1.39 -4.56
N LEU A 30 17.17 2.55 -5.13
CA LEU A 30 17.27 2.79 -6.57
C LEU A 30 18.76 2.83 -6.98
N ASN A 31 19.30 1.70 -7.32
CA ASN A 31 20.68 1.58 -7.80
C ASN A 31 20.85 2.14 -9.24
N LYS A 32 22.10 2.16 -9.74
CA LYS A 32 22.41 2.71 -11.06
C LYS A 32 21.68 1.99 -12.20
N GLN A 33 21.53 0.67 -12.11
CA GLN A 33 20.86 -0.14 -13.12
C GLN A 33 19.35 0.15 -13.17
N THR A 34 18.69 0.16 -12.00
CA THR A 34 17.26 0.49 -11.88
C THR A 34 16.97 1.88 -12.41
N ARG A 35 17.77 2.88 -12.01
CA ARG A 35 17.61 4.25 -12.52
C ARG A 35 17.81 4.37 -14.02
N ARG A 36 18.70 3.56 -14.59
CA ARG A 36 18.89 3.49 -16.05
C ARG A 36 17.67 2.89 -16.73
N ALA A 37 17.13 1.78 -16.22
CA ALA A 37 15.92 1.15 -16.74
C ALA A 37 14.72 2.12 -16.69
N MET A 38 14.51 2.82 -15.58
CA MET A 38 13.44 3.84 -15.48
C MET A 38 13.61 4.97 -16.51
N LYS A 39 14.83 5.40 -16.80
CA LYS A 39 15.10 6.41 -17.83
C LYS A 39 14.84 5.88 -19.23
N GLU A 40 15.21 4.64 -19.52
CA GLU A 40 14.95 3.98 -20.81
C GLU A 40 13.44 3.83 -21.05
N LEU A 41 12.65 3.65 -19.99
CA LEU A 41 11.18 3.67 -20.01
C LEU A 41 10.58 5.09 -20.11
N GLY A 42 11.39 6.14 -20.07
CA GLY A 42 10.97 7.53 -20.28
C GLY A 42 10.86 8.39 -19.01
N LEU A 43 11.32 7.91 -17.84
CA LEU A 43 11.36 8.73 -16.63
C LEU A 43 12.29 9.92 -16.81
N GLN A 44 11.73 11.14 -16.71
CA GLN A 44 12.48 12.40 -16.77
C GLN A 44 12.82 12.95 -15.39
N MET A 45 12.09 12.54 -14.35
CA MET A 45 12.29 13.02 -12.98
C MET A 45 13.63 12.54 -12.41
N PRO A 46 14.43 13.43 -11.79
CA PRO A 46 15.65 13.03 -11.08
C PRO A 46 15.36 12.11 -9.90
N ALA A 47 16.24 11.14 -9.63
CA ALA A 47 16.04 10.13 -8.59
C ALA A 47 15.90 10.74 -7.17
N ASP A 48 16.55 11.86 -6.89
CA ASP A 48 16.44 12.58 -5.61
C ASP A 48 15.12 13.32 -5.42
N LYS A 49 14.34 13.51 -6.49
CA LYS A 49 12.96 13.97 -6.44
C LYS A 49 11.96 12.84 -6.17
N LEU A 50 12.33 11.60 -6.51
CA LEU A 50 11.53 10.43 -6.14
C LEU A 50 11.74 10.07 -4.66
N TYR A 51 13.00 9.97 -4.25
CA TYR A 51 13.40 9.63 -2.89
C TYR A 51 14.59 10.45 -2.42
N SER A 52 14.45 11.09 -1.27
CA SER A 52 15.53 11.71 -0.53
C SER A 52 15.29 11.54 0.98
N SER A 53 16.34 11.23 1.73
CA SER A 53 16.33 11.24 3.19
C SER A 53 16.71 12.61 3.78
N ARG A 54 17.08 13.58 2.94
CA ARG A 54 17.61 14.89 3.35
C ARG A 54 16.75 16.08 2.91
N ARG A 55 15.89 15.89 1.94
CA ARG A 55 15.04 16.95 1.35
C ARG A 55 13.68 16.37 1.04
N PRO A 56 12.62 17.19 1.06
CA PRO A 56 11.30 16.77 0.59
C PRO A 56 11.35 16.20 -0.82
N SER A 57 10.67 15.11 -1.04
CA SER A 57 10.63 14.36 -2.30
C SER A 57 9.28 13.66 -2.45
N LEU A 58 9.01 13.05 -3.58
CA LEU A 58 7.71 12.40 -3.85
C LEU A 58 7.35 11.34 -2.81
N LYS A 59 8.34 10.64 -2.20
CA LYS A 59 8.09 9.70 -1.12
C LYS A 59 7.34 10.32 0.07
N ASP A 60 7.49 11.63 0.31
CA ASP A 60 6.87 12.32 1.44
C ASP A 60 5.39 12.66 1.19
N ALA A 61 4.92 12.53 -0.05
CA ALA A 61 3.49 12.60 -0.37
C ALA A 61 2.82 11.22 -0.36
N VAL A 62 3.58 10.12 -0.48
CA VAL A 62 3.03 8.76 -0.52
C VAL A 62 3.08 8.15 0.87
N VAL A 63 1.92 7.76 1.38
CA VAL A 63 1.75 7.32 2.76
C VAL A 63 1.23 5.89 2.85
N SER A 64 1.61 5.20 3.92
CA SER A 64 0.91 3.98 4.32
C SER A 64 -0.35 4.38 5.09
N PHE A 65 -1.49 3.98 4.57
CA PHE A 65 -2.80 4.30 5.12
C PHE A 65 -3.28 3.13 5.98
N GLY A 66 -3.33 3.34 7.29
CA GLY A 66 -3.72 2.34 8.28
C GLY A 66 -2.80 1.12 8.37
N GLY A 67 -1.64 1.11 7.68
CA GLY A 67 -0.73 -0.05 7.62
C GLY A 67 -1.15 -1.14 6.63
N PHE A 68 -2.29 -0.98 5.95
CA PHE A 68 -2.85 -1.99 5.03
C PHE A 68 -3.12 -1.46 3.61
N CYS A 69 -3.06 -0.15 3.42
CA CYS A 69 -3.28 0.50 2.12
C CYS A 69 -2.24 1.58 1.84
N SER A 70 -2.30 2.15 0.65
CA SER A 70 -1.54 3.32 0.27
C SER A 70 -2.45 4.53 0.13
N GLY A 71 -1.92 5.70 0.42
CA GLY A 71 -2.57 6.98 0.17
C GLY A 71 -1.59 7.98 -0.42
N VAL A 72 -2.11 9.10 -0.92
CA VAL A 72 -1.30 10.19 -1.44
C VAL A 72 -1.80 11.52 -0.90
N VAL A 73 -0.88 12.32 -0.35
CA VAL A 73 -1.16 13.67 0.13
C VAL A 73 -1.19 14.62 -1.05
N VAL A 74 -2.31 15.31 -1.23
CA VAL A 74 -2.60 16.14 -2.41
C VAL A 74 -2.90 17.61 -2.11
N SER A 75 -2.82 18.02 -0.84
CA SER A 75 -3.02 19.42 -0.46
C SER A 75 -2.11 19.85 0.69
N GLU A 76 -1.84 21.14 0.78
CA GLU A 76 -1.08 21.76 1.87
C GLU A 76 -1.78 21.68 3.24
N ASP A 77 -3.07 21.34 3.23
CA ASP A 77 -3.93 21.13 4.41
C ASP A 77 -4.16 19.64 4.71
N GLY A 78 -3.25 18.77 4.31
CA GLY A 78 -3.23 17.36 4.71
C GLY A 78 -4.33 16.48 4.10
N LEU A 79 -4.94 16.85 2.96
CA LEU A 79 -5.86 15.93 2.26
C LEU A 79 -5.10 14.73 1.71
N VAL A 80 -5.66 13.54 1.94
CA VAL A 80 -5.14 12.25 1.49
C VAL A 80 -6.17 11.58 0.60
N PHE A 81 -5.78 11.20 -0.60
CA PHE A 81 -6.56 10.35 -1.47
C PHE A 81 -6.13 8.90 -1.27
N THR A 82 -7.11 8.02 -1.13
CA THR A 82 -6.93 6.57 -1.04
C THR A 82 -8.09 5.86 -1.75
N ASN A 83 -8.10 4.54 -1.77
CA ASN A 83 -9.18 3.77 -2.38
C ASN A 83 -10.43 3.74 -1.49
N HIS A 84 -11.61 3.59 -2.10
CA HIS A 84 -12.87 3.39 -1.38
C HIS A 84 -12.82 2.14 -0.51
N HIS A 85 -12.28 1.02 -1.04
CA HIS A 85 -12.15 -0.21 -0.25
C HIS A 85 -11.22 -0.05 0.95
N CYS A 86 -10.25 0.86 0.90
CA CYS A 86 -9.38 1.19 2.03
C CYS A 86 -10.09 2.03 3.09
N GLY A 87 -10.98 2.91 2.67
CA GLY A 87 -11.80 3.73 3.57
C GLY A 87 -13.10 3.05 4.04
N PHE A 88 -13.41 1.86 3.51
CA PHE A 88 -14.71 1.21 3.70
C PHE A 88 -15.08 1.02 5.16
N SER A 89 -14.15 0.52 5.98
CA SER A 89 -14.39 0.32 7.43
C SER A 89 -14.71 1.64 8.14
N SER A 90 -14.04 2.74 7.78
CA SER A 90 -14.33 4.07 8.34
C SER A 90 -15.73 4.53 7.95
N VAL A 91 -16.11 4.39 6.68
CA VAL A 91 -17.47 4.73 6.22
C VAL A 91 -18.51 3.86 6.94
N GLN A 92 -18.24 2.57 7.11
CA GLN A 92 -19.13 1.64 7.81
C GLN A 92 -19.31 2.00 9.29
N GLN A 93 -18.24 2.34 10.00
CA GLN A 93 -18.28 2.74 11.42
C GLN A 93 -19.16 3.97 11.66
N HIS A 94 -19.17 4.88 10.70
CA HIS A 94 -20.00 6.10 10.77
C HIS A 94 -21.41 5.92 10.22
N SER A 95 -21.72 4.76 9.62
CA SER A 95 -23.04 4.49 9.05
C SER A 95 -24.04 4.00 10.10
N SER A 96 -25.25 4.47 10.00
CA SER A 96 -26.42 4.01 10.76
C SER A 96 -27.61 3.80 9.82
N VAL A 97 -28.73 3.33 10.36
CA VAL A 97 -29.96 3.19 9.55
C VAL A 97 -30.50 4.56 9.11
N GLU A 98 -30.28 5.59 9.93
CA GLU A 98 -30.68 6.98 9.67
C GLU A 98 -29.72 7.72 8.75
N HIS A 99 -28.45 7.31 8.75
CA HIS A 99 -27.36 7.89 7.97
C HIS A 99 -26.53 6.77 7.32
N ASP A 100 -27.02 6.23 6.22
CA ASP A 100 -26.41 5.12 5.51
C ASP A 100 -25.33 5.62 4.53
N TYR A 101 -24.17 6.00 5.06
CA TYR A 101 -23.07 6.51 4.24
C TYR A 101 -22.48 5.45 3.29
N LEU A 102 -22.68 4.16 3.57
CA LEU A 102 -22.31 3.10 2.62
C LEU A 102 -23.16 3.17 1.34
N LYS A 103 -24.45 3.48 1.50
CA LYS A 103 -25.42 3.55 0.41
C LYS A 103 -25.43 4.91 -0.27
N ASP A 104 -25.43 5.99 0.52
CA ASP A 104 -25.68 7.35 0.04
C ASP A 104 -24.38 8.14 -0.20
N GLY A 105 -23.24 7.63 0.28
CA GLY A 105 -21.97 8.34 0.31
C GLY A 105 -21.91 9.35 1.44
N PHE A 106 -20.74 9.98 1.59
CA PHE A 106 -20.49 11.00 2.59
C PHE A 106 -19.71 12.17 1.99
N VAL A 107 -20.04 13.39 2.38
CA VAL A 107 -19.26 14.59 2.08
C VAL A 107 -19.31 15.57 3.24
N ALA A 108 -18.14 15.90 3.79
CA ALA A 108 -18.00 17.01 4.73
C ALA A 108 -17.92 18.33 3.93
N ARG A 109 -18.82 19.25 4.19
CA ARG A 109 -18.88 20.57 3.52
C ARG A 109 -17.91 21.57 4.16
N ASN A 110 -17.50 21.29 5.37
CA ASN A 110 -16.56 22.09 6.13
C ASN A 110 -15.81 21.18 7.13
N ARG A 111 -14.76 21.71 7.75
CA ARG A 111 -13.88 20.93 8.65
C ARG A 111 -14.57 20.40 9.91
N SER A 112 -15.63 21.06 10.38
CA SER A 112 -16.37 20.60 11.56
C SER A 112 -17.27 19.40 11.30
N GLU A 113 -17.51 19.07 10.04
CA GLU A 113 -18.28 17.90 9.61
C GLU A 113 -17.39 16.69 9.30
N GLU A 114 -16.04 16.86 9.27
CA GLU A 114 -15.12 15.76 9.01
C GLU A 114 -15.14 14.75 10.17
N LEU A 115 -15.33 13.47 9.83
CA LEU A 115 -15.59 12.41 10.82
C LEU A 115 -14.28 11.78 11.31
N PRO A 116 -14.00 11.79 12.63
CA PRO A 116 -12.77 11.25 13.19
C PRO A 116 -12.75 9.72 13.17
N ASN A 117 -11.58 9.11 12.95
CA ASN A 117 -11.39 7.67 12.94
C ASN A 117 -10.27 7.29 13.95
N PRO A 118 -10.60 7.03 15.22
CA PRO A 118 -9.63 6.86 16.31
C PRO A 118 -8.64 5.71 16.13
N GLU A 119 -9.01 4.68 15.36
CA GLU A 119 -8.14 3.50 15.11
C GLU A 119 -7.34 3.61 13.81
N LEU A 120 -7.54 4.70 13.05
CA LEU A 120 -6.87 4.91 11.78
C LEU A 120 -5.67 5.83 11.96
N TYR A 121 -4.56 5.46 11.37
CA TYR A 121 -3.37 6.31 11.30
C TYR A 121 -2.86 6.44 9.88
N VAL A 122 -2.11 7.49 9.62
CA VAL A 122 -1.36 7.69 8.38
C VAL A 122 0.12 7.73 8.70
N ARG A 123 0.90 6.91 8.00
CA ARG A 123 2.31 6.67 8.25
C ARG A 123 3.18 7.21 7.12
N PHE A 124 4.12 8.07 7.46
CA PHE A 124 5.09 8.67 6.55
C PHE A 124 6.44 7.98 6.65
N LEU A 125 7.01 7.55 5.53
CA LEU A 125 8.37 7.02 5.46
C LEU A 125 9.38 8.18 5.56
N LEU A 126 10.18 8.20 6.59
CA LEU A 126 11.23 9.21 6.75
C LEU A 126 12.53 8.77 6.05
N ARG A 127 12.99 7.54 6.30
CA ARG A 127 14.20 6.98 5.71
C ARG A 127 14.21 5.46 5.73
N THR A 128 15.04 4.89 4.88
CA THR A 128 15.39 3.46 4.89
C THR A 128 16.88 3.27 5.08
N GLU A 129 17.28 2.15 5.70
CA GLU A 129 18.68 1.82 5.98
C GLU A 129 18.89 0.31 5.80
N ASN A 130 19.94 -0.09 5.09
CA ASN A 130 20.30 -1.50 4.96
C ASN A 130 20.98 -1.99 6.25
N VAL A 131 20.35 -2.91 6.95
CA VAL A 131 20.81 -3.48 8.23
C VAL A 131 21.22 -4.96 8.11
N THR A 132 21.34 -5.47 6.88
CA THR A 132 21.65 -6.87 6.57
C THR A 132 22.85 -7.40 7.35
N LYS A 133 23.96 -6.66 7.34
CA LYS A 133 25.17 -7.07 8.05
C LYS A 133 24.95 -7.22 9.55
N ARG A 134 24.13 -6.36 10.12
CA ARG A 134 23.83 -6.38 11.56
C ARG A 134 22.93 -7.57 11.89
N VAL A 135 21.91 -7.84 11.09
CA VAL A 135 20.98 -8.95 11.29
C VAL A 135 21.69 -10.28 11.09
N LEU A 136 22.34 -10.48 9.93
CA LEU A 136 23.04 -11.74 9.60
C LEU A 136 24.28 -11.96 10.45
N GLY A 137 24.85 -10.93 11.06
CA GLY A 137 25.97 -11.07 12.00
C GLY A 137 25.66 -11.85 13.30
N ALA A 138 24.36 -12.01 13.62
CA ALA A 138 23.92 -12.84 14.74
C ALA A 138 23.77 -14.33 14.38
N VAL A 139 23.78 -14.66 13.08
CA VAL A 139 23.62 -16.03 12.59
C VAL A 139 24.95 -16.74 12.57
N LYS A 140 25.00 -17.96 13.12
CA LYS A 140 26.20 -18.83 13.13
C LYS A 140 25.94 -20.06 12.25
N PRO A 141 27.02 -20.62 11.63
CA PRO A 141 26.88 -21.76 10.71
C PRO A 141 26.31 -23.04 11.36
N GLU A 142 26.50 -23.20 12.66
CA GLU A 142 26.05 -24.38 13.42
C GLU A 142 24.59 -24.28 13.89
N MET A 143 23.91 -23.17 13.69
CA MET A 143 22.51 -22.97 14.10
C MET A 143 21.58 -23.85 13.27
N THR A 144 20.64 -24.48 13.93
CA THR A 144 19.44 -25.06 13.30
C THR A 144 18.54 -23.96 12.74
N GLU A 145 17.63 -24.29 11.81
CA GLU A 145 16.72 -23.28 11.21
C GLU A 145 15.86 -22.54 12.24
N PRO A 146 15.27 -23.19 13.28
CA PRO A 146 14.58 -22.45 14.35
C PRO A 146 15.47 -21.50 15.14
N GLU A 147 16.72 -21.89 15.44
CA GLU A 147 17.67 -21.05 16.16
C GLU A 147 18.10 -19.86 15.31
N ARG A 148 18.32 -20.09 14.02
CA ARG A 148 18.61 -19.03 13.03
C ARG A 148 17.47 -18.03 12.95
N SER A 149 16.22 -18.48 12.77
CA SER A 149 15.04 -17.62 12.72
C SER A 149 14.91 -16.81 14.02
N GLY A 150 15.01 -17.43 15.17
CA GLY A 150 14.95 -16.74 16.46
C GLY A 150 16.04 -15.68 16.66
N ALA A 151 17.28 -15.96 16.19
CA ALA A 151 18.38 -14.99 16.24
C ALA A 151 18.12 -13.78 15.32
N VAL A 152 17.63 -14.03 14.09
CA VAL A 152 17.24 -12.98 13.14
C VAL A 152 16.13 -12.13 13.71
N ASP A 153 15.02 -12.72 14.16
CA ASP A 153 13.87 -12.01 14.72
C ASP A 153 14.25 -11.15 15.93
N SER A 154 15.11 -11.68 16.82
CA SER A 154 15.58 -10.94 17.99
C SER A 154 16.36 -9.69 17.62
N VAL A 155 17.23 -9.76 16.58
CA VAL A 155 18.01 -8.60 16.13
C VAL A 155 17.12 -7.60 15.38
N MET A 156 16.20 -8.08 14.54
CA MET A 156 15.23 -7.23 13.86
C MET A 156 14.39 -6.43 14.87
N PHE A 157 13.88 -7.09 15.90
CA PHE A 157 13.14 -6.45 16.98
C PHE A 157 14.00 -5.42 17.73
N ALA A 158 15.23 -5.77 18.11
CA ALA A 158 16.13 -4.85 18.81
C ALA A 158 16.44 -3.59 17.99
N ILE A 159 16.62 -3.72 16.67
CA ILE A 159 16.83 -2.59 15.76
C ILE A 159 15.60 -1.68 15.72
N SER A 160 14.41 -2.27 15.63
CA SER A 160 13.14 -1.53 15.61
C SER A 160 12.94 -0.75 16.92
N GLU A 161 13.18 -1.36 18.05
CA GLU A 161 13.09 -0.75 19.38
C GLU A 161 14.10 0.40 19.59
N GLU A 162 15.27 0.32 18.99
CA GLU A 162 16.27 1.42 19.09
C GLU A 162 15.76 2.71 18.47
N VAL A 163 14.89 2.63 17.46
CA VAL A 163 14.29 3.82 16.84
C VAL A 163 13.35 4.51 17.82
N ALA A 164 12.41 3.76 18.41
CA ALA A 164 11.45 4.29 19.37
C ALA A 164 12.13 4.83 20.66
N ARG A 165 13.23 4.18 21.10
CA ARG A 165 14.02 4.66 22.26
C ARG A 165 14.72 6.00 22.01
N LYS A 166 15.13 6.29 20.77
CA LYS A 166 15.76 7.56 20.39
C LYS A 166 14.74 8.69 20.24
N ASP A 167 13.59 8.38 19.70
CA ASP A 167 12.47 9.31 19.52
C ASP A 167 11.16 8.49 19.55
N SER A 168 10.38 8.65 20.62
CA SER A 168 9.13 7.90 20.83
C SER A 168 8.02 8.24 19.81
N THR A 169 8.20 9.28 19.00
CA THR A 169 7.29 9.63 17.90
C THR A 169 7.59 8.89 16.60
N LEU A 170 8.65 8.05 16.61
CA LEU A 170 9.08 7.30 15.44
C LEU A 170 8.81 5.80 15.60
N VAL A 171 8.51 5.16 14.50
CA VAL A 171 8.32 3.71 14.40
C VAL A 171 9.41 3.14 13.50
N GLY A 172 10.17 2.17 14.01
CA GLY A 172 11.12 1.39 13.23
C GLY A 172 10.51 0.04 12.85
N ILE A 173 10.62 -0.34 11.57
CA ILE A 173 10.22 -1.66 11.08
C ILE A 173 11.39 -2.21 10.28
N VAL A 174 11.81 -3.43 10.61
CA VAL A 174 12.82 -4.16 9.83
C VAL A 174 12.11 -5.26 9.05
N ASP A 175 12.26 -5.22 7.73
CA ASP A 175 11.68 -6.21 6.83
C ASP A 175 12.79 -7.02 6.14
N ALA A 176 12.50 -8.31 5.90
CA ALA A 176 13.33 -9.21 5.12
C ALA A 176 12.95 -9.13 3.64
N TYR A 177 13.94 -8.96 2.78
CA TYR A 177 13.79 -8.92 1.33
C TYR A 177 14.56 -10.06 0.66
N TYR A 178 14.15 -10.40 -0.55
CA TYR A 178 14.81 -11.42 -1.39
C TYR A 178 15.00 -12.76 -0.68
N GLY A 179 13.94 -13.23 0.00
CA GLY A 179 13.99 -14.49 0.73
C GLY A 179 14.92 -14.48 1.94
N GLY A 180 15.10 -13.33 2.60
CA GLY A 180 15.98 -13.19 3.77
C GLY A 180 17.46 -12.96 3.44
N ASN A 181 17.76 -12.57 2.20
CA ASN A 181 19.13 -12.21 1.79
C ASN A 181 19.48 -10.76 2.10
N GLU A 182 18.47 -9.90 2.23
CA GLU A 182 18.64 -8.51 2.63
C GLU A 182 17.64 -8.14 3.72
N PHE A 183 18.07 -7.27 4.64
CA PHE A 183 17.23 -6.71 5.71
C PHE A 183 17.33 -5.20 5.69
N TRP A 184 16.16 -4.55 5.68
CA TRP A 184 16.05 -3.10 5.61
C TRP A 184 15.23 -2.55 6.76
N LEU A 185 15.80 -1.61 7.50
CA LEU A 185 15.08 -0.78 8.45
C LEU A 185 14.38 0.35 7.71
N SER A 186 13.09 0.45 7.89
CA SER A 186 12.28 1.60 7.52
C SER A 186 11.91 2.38 8.78
N VAL A 187 12.14 3.69 8.78
CA VAL A 187 11.78 4.58 9.89
C VAL A 187 10.63 5.46 9.47
N TYR A 188 9.58 5.45 10.26
CA TYR A 188 8.32 6.10 9.98
C TYR A 188 7.93 7.08 11.08
N ARG A 189 6.97 7.96 10.72
CA ARG A 189 6.20 8.77 11.66
C ARG A 189 4.71 8.57 11.40
N ASP A 190 3.96 8.30 12.47
CA ASP A 190 2.52 8.07 12.41
C ASP A 190 1.77 9.32 12.87
N TYR A 191 0.65 9.61 12.20
CA TYR A 191 -0.34 10.61 12.58
C TYR A 191 -1.67 9.92 12.84
N ASN A 192 -2.21 10.06 14.05
CA ASN A 192 -3.36 9.29 14.54
C ASN A 192 -4.71 10.03 14.42
N ASP A 193 -4.71 11.34 14.19
CA ASP A 193 -5.95 12.07 13.94
C ASP A 193 -6.21 12.14 12.43
N VAL A 194 -6.97 11.16 11.93
CA VAL A 194 -7.33 11.03 10.52
C VAL A 194 -8.83 11.07 10.39
N ARG A 195 -9.35 12.03 9.62
CA ARG A 195 -10.79 12.27 9.50
C ARG A 195 -11.27 12.00 8.08
N LEU A 196 -12.45 11.37 7.98
CA LEU A 196 -13.14 11.13 6.72
C LEU A 196 -13.71 12.45 6.19
N VAL A 197 -13.38 12.80 4.96
CA VAL A 197 -13.82 14.01 4.26
C VAL A 197 -14.85 13.69 3.19
N PHE A 198 -14.60 12.63 2.42
CA PHE A 198 -15.46 12.21 1.33
C PHE A 198 -15.37 10.71 1.09
N ALA A 199 -16.50 10.10 0.82
CA ALA A 199 -16.62 8.77 0.28
C ALA A 199 -17.78 8.70 -0.71
N PRO A 200 -17.60 8.17 -1.93
CA PRO A 200 -18.71 7.93 -2.83
C PRO A 200 -19.63 6.83 -2.29
N PRO A 201 -20.89 6.76 -2.73
CA PRO A 201 -21.75 5.61 -2.45
C PRO A 201 -21.07 4.31 -2.91
N SER A 202 -21.34 3.18 -2.24
CA SER A 202 -20.80 1.88 -2.62
C SER A 202 -21.17 1.47 -4.05
N SER A 203 -22.30 1.96 -4.59
CA SER A 203 -22.67 1.78 -6.00
C SER A 203 -21.66 2.40 -6.99
N VAL A 204 -20.84 3.34 -6.56
CA VAL A 204 -19.73 3.94 -7.32
C VAL A 204 -18.41 3.33 -6.86
N GLY A 205 -18.13 3.34 -5.55
CA GLY A 205 -16.86 2.89 -4.97
C GLY A 205 -16.57 1.41 -5.12
N LYS A 206 -17.62 0.61 -5.27
CA LYS A 206 -17.57 -0.84 -5.54
C LYS A 206 -18.32 -1.22 -6.83
N PHE A 207 -18.39 -0.33 -7.81
CA PHE A 207 -19.05 -0.64 -9.07
C PHE A 207 -18.44 -1.88 -9.73
N GLY A 208 -19.29 -2.85 -10.16
CA GLY A 208 -18.84 -4.12 -10.71
C GLY A 208 -18.38 -5.14 -9.66
N TRP A 209 -18.34 -4.79 -8.37
CA TRP A 209 -17.98 -5.64 -7.24
C TRP A 209 -16.63 -6.36 -7.42
N ASP A 210 -16.47 -7.52 -6.81
CA ASP A 210 -15.22 -8.28 -6.86
C ASP A 210 -14.87 -8.78 -8.27
N THR A 211 -15.86 -9.00 -9.13
CA THR A 211 -15.65 -9.45 -10.52
C THR A 211 -14.84 -8.42 -11.31
N ASP A 212 -15.23 -7.15 -11.26
CA ASP A 212 -14.53 -6.09 -11.99
C ASP A 212 -13.16 -5.75 -11.39
N ASN A 213 -12.92 -6.11 -10.14
CA ASN A 213 -11.63 -5.86 -9.48
C ASN A 213 -10.45 -6.61 -10.15
N TRP A 214 -10.76 -7.70 -10.90
CA TRP A 214 -9.76 -8.55 -11.51
C TRP A 214 -9.77 -8.55 -13.03
N VAL A 215 -10.56 -7.67 -13.65
CA VAL A 215 -10.69 -7.58 -15.10
C VAL A 215 -10.44 -6.17 -15.61
N TRP A 216 -10.17 -6.07 -16.88
CA TRP A 216 -10.02 -4.82 -17.63
C TRP A 216 -11.03 -4.79 -18.79
N PRO A 217 -11.65 -3.65 -19.10
CA PRO A 217 -11.55 -2.36 -18.41
C PRO A 217 -12.32 -2.31 -17.08
N ARG A 218 -11.90 -1.42 -16.18
CA ARG A 218 -12.55 -1.18 -14.88
C ARG A 218 -13.29 0.16 -14.90
N HIS A 219 -14.50 0.16 -14.34
CA HIS A 219 -15.39 1.34 -14.30
C HIS A 219 -15.71 1.80 -12.87
N THR A 220 -15.12 1.16 -11.86
CA THR A 220 -15.33 1.54 -10.46
C THR A 220 -14.68 2.88 -10.12
N GLY A 221 -15.39 3.70 -9.35
CA GLY A 221 -14.86 4.92 -8.73
C GLY A 221 -14.28 4.64 -7.35
N ASP A 222 -13.27 3.76 -7.29
CA ASP A 222 -12.67 3.27 -6.05
C ASP A 222 -11.75 4.31 -5.43
N PHE A 223 -12.33 5.35 -4.82
CA PHE A 223 -11.59 6.40 -4.11
C PHE A 223 -12.33 6.90 -2.88
N CYS A 224 -11.57 7.34 -1.88
CA CYS A 224 -12.01 8.06 -0.69
C CYS A 224 -11.04 9.20 -0.38
N VAL A 225 -11.52 10.19 0.34
CA VAL A 225 -10.71 11.32 0.78
C VAL A 225 -10.75 11.43 2.30
N PHE A 226 -9.56 11.53 2.88
CA PHE A 226 -9.35 11.79 4.30
C PHE A 226 -8.53 13.05 4.50
N ARG A 227 -8.49 13.55 5.72
CA ARG A 227 -7.58 14.62 6.12
C ARG A 227 -6.82 14.20 7.35
N ILE A 228 -5.51 14.46 7.34
CA ILE A 228 -4.64 14.31 8.49
C ILE A 228 -4.72 15.58 9.32
N TYR A 229 -4.84 15.41 10.62
CA TYR A 229 -4.73 16.47 11.61
C TYR A 229 -3.53 16.26 12.50
N ALA A 230 -3.00 17.33 13.05
CA ALA A 230 -1.83 17.36 13.90
C ALA A 230 -2.03 18.35 15.07
N GLY A 231 -1.22 18.24 16.09
CA GLY A 231 -1.12 19.27 17.13
C GLY A 231 -0.68 20.62 16.55
N LYS A 232 -0.84 21.71 17.32
CA LYS A 232 -0.54 23.09 16.90
C LYS A 232 0.89 23.32 16.41
N ASN A 233 1.82 22.45 16.77
CA ASN A 233 3.23 22.46 16.32
C ASN A 233 3.48 21.56 15.09
N ASN A 234 2.43 21.12 14.40
CA ASN A 234 2.47 20.20 13.27
C ASN A 234 3.04 18.79 13.59
N ARG A 235 3.04 18.40 14.88
CA ARG A 235 3.49 17.10 15.33
C ARG A 235 2.35 16.11 15.49
N PRO A 236 2.63 14.81 15.42
CA PRO A 236 1.64 13.77 15.73
C PRO A 236 0.91 14.06 17.05
N ALA A 237 -0.38 13.85 17.03
CA ALA A 237 -1.25 13.92 18.19
C ALA A 237 -2.40 12.94 18.04
N ASP A 238 -2.92 12.43 19.16
CA ASP A 238 -4.17 11.71 19.16
C ASP A 238 -5.34 12.67 18.85
N TYR A 239 -6.50 12.12 18.53
CA TYR A 239 -7.65 12.94 18.21
C TYR A 239 -7.93 13.99 19.29
N SER A 240 -8.08 15.22 18.85
CA SER A 240 -8.55 16.34 19.66
C SER A 240 -9.30 17.35 18.78
N PRO A 241 -10.39 17.96 19.26
CA PRO A 241 -11.06 19.05 18.56
C PRO A 241 -10.15 20.29 18.36
N GLU A 242 -9.07 20.40 19.14
CA GLU A 242 -8.09 21.47 19.06
C GLU A 242 -7.02 21.24 17.98
N ASN A 243 -6.94 20.05 17.42
CA ASN A 243 -5.99 19.74 16.36
C ASN A 243 -6.30 20.54 15.11
N VAL A 244 -5.25 20.87 14.37
CA VAL A 244 -5.33 21.61 13.11
C VAL A 244 -4.93 20.70 11.95
N PRO A 245 -5.36 21.01 10.71
CA PRO A 245 -4.89 20.27 9.55
C PRO A 245 -3.36 20.16 9.52
N TYR A 246 -2.87 18.99 9.21
CA TYR A 246 -1.44 18.73 9.03
C TYR A 246 -0.89 19.48 7.82
N HIS A 247 0.24 20.12 7.96
CA HIS A 247 0.96 20.77 6.86
C HIS A 247 2.11 19.88 6.39
N PRO A 248 1.96 19.18 5.24
CA PRO A 248 2.98 18.25 4.73
C PRO A 248 4.22 18.99 4.20
N GLU A 249 5.38 18.33 4.30
CA GLU A 249 6.63 18.84 3.70
C GLU A 249 6.63 18.75 2.16
N TYR A 250 5.81 17.86 1.60
CA TYR A 250 5.66 17.65 0.17
C TYR A 250 4.22 17.27 -0.17
N VAL A 251 3.71 17.87 -1.23
CA VAL A 251 2.39 17.61 -1.78
C VAL A 251 2.55 17.06 -3.20
N ALA A 252 1.87 15.97 -3.52
CA ALA A 252 1.85 15.45 -4.88
C ALA A 252 1.00 16.38 -5.77
N PRO A 253 1.54 16.96 -6.82
CA PRO A 253 0.77 17.79 -7.73
C PRO A 253 -0.22 16.93 -8.53
N ILE A 254 -1.44 17.46 -8.71
CA ILE A 254 -2.45 16.86 -9.58
C ILE A 254 -2.30 17.49 -10.97
N SER A 255 -1.93 16.67 -11.98
CA SER A 255 -1.87 17.11 -13.36
C SER A 255 -3.16 16.75 -14.11
N LEU A 256 -3.67 17.69 -14.89
CA LEU A 256 -4.79 17.50 -15.82
C LEU A 256 -4.34 17.41 -17.27
N ASP A 257 -3.02 17.42 -17.53
CA ASP A 257 -2.47 17.38 -18.89
C ASP A 257 -2.66 16.02 -19.59
N GLY A 258 -3.00 14.99 -18.80
CA GLY A 258 -3.14 13.62 -19.27
C GLY A 258 -1.80 12.95 -19.60
N TYR A 259 -1.87 11.82 -20.29
CA TYR A 259 -0.72 11.06 -20.76
C TYR A 259 -0.98 10.54 -22.17
N LYS A 260 0.10 10.19 -22.88
CA LYS A 260 0.06 9.68 -24.26
C LYS A 260 0.63 8.25 -24.27
N GLU A 261 0.38 7.53 -25.35
CA GLU A 261 1.05 6.25 -25.59
C GLU A 261 2.57 6.44 -25.52
N GLY A 262 3.25 5.55 -24.79
CA GLY A 262 4.70 5.65 -24.53
C GLY A 262 5.10 6.63 -23.41
N SER A 263 4.15 7.30 -22.74
CA SER A 263 4.45 8.06 -21.52
C SER A 263 4.89 7.13 -20.40
N PHE A 264 5.92 7.55 -19.65
CA PHE A 264 6.32 6.81 -18.44
C PHE A 264 5.24 6.90 -17.38
N CYS A 265 4.82 5.74 -16.86
CA CYS A 265 3.89 5.63 -15.75
C CYS A 265 4.48 4.72 -14.67
N MET A 266 4.24 5.03 -13.42
CA MET A 266 4.58 4.18 -12.28
C MET A 266 3.53 4.33 -11.18
N THR A 267 3.40 3.30 -10.36
CA THR A 267 2.65 3.37 -9.10
C THR A 267 3.62 3.41 -7.94
N LEU A 268 3.32 4.21 -6.93
CA LEU A 268 4.05 4.30 -5.68
C LEU A 268 3.12 3.91 -4.54
N GLY A 269 3.64 3.17 -3.57
CA GLY A 269 2.83 2.82 -2.41
C GLY A 269 3.42 1.69 -1.59
N TYR A 270 2.55 1.12 -0.78
CA TYR A 270 2.81 0.02 0.15
C TYR A 270 1.97 -1.19 -0.30
N PRO A 271 2.47 -1.97 -1.26
CA PRO A 271 1.74 -3.13 -1.77
C PRO A 271 1.63 -4.22 -0.71
N GLY A 272 0.60 -5.06 -0.83
CA GLY A 272 0.46 -6.26 -0.04
C GLY A 272 1.52 -7.32 -0.42
N SER A 273 1.14 -8.58 -0.42
CA SER A 273 2.02 -9.69 -0.82
C SER A 273 1.74 -10.13 -2.25
N THR A 274 2.78 -10.57 -2.95
CA THR A 274 2.70 -11.25 -4.25
C THR A 274 3.59 -12.47 -4.27
N GLU A 275 3.11 -13.54 -4.92
CA GLU A 275 3.84 -14.79 -5.13
C GLU A 275 4.37 -14.87 -6.56
N ARG A 276 5.48 -14.19 -6.84
CA ARG A 276 5.99 -14.05 -8.22
C ARG A 276 6.73 -15.26 -8.76
N TYR A 277 7.29 -16.09 -7.88
CA TYR A 277 8.21 -17.16 -8.25
C TYR A 277 7.77 -18.54 -7.74
N LEU A 278 6.46 -18.74 -7.59
CA LEU A 278 5.93 -20.07 -7.28
C LEU A 278 6.20 -21.04 -8.43
N SER A 279 6.63 -22.24 -8.08
CA SER A 279 6.70 -23.36 -9.03
C SER A 279 5.28 -23.86 -9.37
N SER A 280 5.15 -24.66 -10.45
CA SER A 280 3.87 -25.29 -10.78
C SER A 280 3.29 -26.11 -9.62
N PHE A 281 4.12 -26.78 -8.84
CA PHE A 281 3.71 -27.52 -7.65
C PHE A 281 3.11 -26.62 -6.58
N GLY A 282 3.71 -25.44 -6.30
CA GLY A 282 3.17 -24.48 -5.36
C GLY A 282 1.85 -23.87 -5.84
N ILE A 283 1.68 -23.66 -7.14
CA ILE A 283 0.41 -23.20 -7.73
C ILE A 283 -0.66 -24.27 -7.60
N GLU A 284 -0.35 -25.54 -7.89
CA GLU A 284 -1.28 -26.67 -7.72
C GLU A 284 -1.73 -26.83 -6.27
N GLU A 285 -0.81 -26.74 -5.33
CA GLU A 285 -1.12 -26.77 -3.89
C GLU A 285 -2.04 -25.62 -3.48
N MET A 286 -1.73 -24.39 -3.88
CA MET A 286 -2.54 -23.22 -3.60
C MET A 286 -3.96 -23.34 -4.20
N MET A 287 -4.08 -23.82 -5.44
CA MET A 287 -5.38 -23.96 -6.11
C MET A 287 -6.23 -25.07 -5.50
N ASN A 288 -5.64 -26.24 -5.28
CA ASN A 288 -6.40 -27.43 -4.90
C ASN A 288 -6.70 -27.49 -3.40
N ASN A 289 -5.78 -27.01 -2.55
CA ASN A 289 -5.92 -27.10 -1.10
C ASN A 289 -6.34 -25.75 -0.50
N GLY A 290 -5.56 -24.69 -0.72
CA GLY A 290 -5.78 -23.38 -0.10
C GLY A 290 -7.04 -22.69 -0.63
N ASN A 291 -7.10 -22.47 -1.93
CA ASN A 291 -8.19 -21.70 -2.55
C ASN A 291 -9.53 -22.44 -2.51
N GLN A 292 -9.53 -23.75 -2.79
CA GLN A 292 -10.77 -24.54 -2.79
C GLN A 292 -11.42 -24.55 -1.40
N ALA A 293 -10.63 -24.80 -0.35
CA ALA A 293 -11.14 -24.78 1.02
C ALA A 293 -11.69 -23.40 1.43
N GLN A 294 -11.02 -22.33 0.99
CA GLN A 294 -11.51 -20.98 1.24
C GLN A 294 -12.81 -20.67 0.50
N ILE A 295 -12.94 -21.09 -0.76
CA ILE A 295 -14.17 -20.92 -1.57
C ILE A 295 -15.34 -21.62 -0.89
N ASP A 296 -15.16 -22.88 -0.49
CA ASP A 296 -16.22 -23.68 0.11
C ASP A 296 -16.71 -23.08 1.44
N VAL A 297 -15.77 -22.78 2.36
CA VAL A 297 -16.11 -22.21 3.68
C VAL A 297 -16.70 -20.80 3.55
N ARG A 298 -16.06 -19.94 2.76
CA ARG A 298 -16.51 -18.55 2.56
C ARG A 298 -17.85 -18.50 1.83
N GLY A 299 -18.08 -19.39 0.85
CA GLY A 299 -19.34 -19.47 0.13
C GLY A 299 -20.52 -19.72 1.04
N ILE A 300 -20.41 -20.71 1.96
CA ILE A 300 -21.45 -21.00 2.96
C ILE A 300 -21.66 -19.80 3.91
N LYS A 301 -20.57 -19.24 4.44
CA LYS A 301 -20.62 -18.11 5.35
C LYS A 301 -21.26 -16.88 4.72
N GLN A 302 -20.86 -16.52 3.51
CA GLN A 302 -21.39 -15.38 2.77
C GLN A 302 -22.87 -15.57 2.41
N ALA A 303 -23.30 -16.77 2.04
CA ALA A 303 -24.71 -17.05 1.78
C ALA A 303 -25.59 -16.81 3.02
N ILE A 304 -25.11 -17.23 4.21
CA ILE A 304 -25.81 -16.98 5.47
C ILE A 304 -25.87 -15.49 5.78
N TRP A 305 -24.73 -14.78 5.69
CA TRP A 305 -24.69 -13.34 5.94
C TRP A 305 -25.57 -12.55 5.00
N LYS A 306 -25.48 -12.84 3.69
CA LYS A 306 -26.30 -12.17 2.68
C LYS A 306 -27.79 -12.31 2.96
N ARG A 307 -28.25 -13.51 3.30
CA ARG A 307 -29.67 -13.74 3.65
C ARG A 307 -30.16 -12.87 4.80
N GLU A 308 -29.32 -12.67 5.83
CA GLU A 308 -29.69 -11.84 6.99
C GLU A 308 -29.54 -10.33 6.69
N MET A 309 -28.54 -9.97 5.90
CA MET A 309 -28.34 -8.60 5.42
C MET A 309 -29.50 -8.13 4.53
N ASP A 310 -30.01 -8.99 3.64
CA ASP A 310 -31.15 -8.68 2.76
C ASP A 310 -32.46 -8.46 3.54
N ARG A 311 -32.55 -8.90 4.80
CA ARG A 311 -33.74 -8.74 5.65
C ARG A 311 -33.75 -7.46 6.47
N ARG A 312 -32.58 -6.91 6.83
CA ARG A 312 -32.48 -5.79 7.76
C ARG A 312 -31.30 -4.90 7.44
N ASP A 313 -31.55 -3.60 7.22
CA ASP A 313 -30.50 -2.61 6.98
C ASP A 313 -29.48 -2.50 8.12
N SER A 314 -29.93 -2.64 9.39
CA SER A 314 -29.01 -2.64 10.54
C SER A 314 -28.01 -3.80 10.53
N ILE A 315 -28.39 -4.95 9.95
CA ILE A 315 -27.49 -6.10 9.77
C ILE A 315 -26.60 -5.85 8.52
N ARG A 316 -27.20 -5.36 7.43
CA ARG A 316 -26.45 -5.03 6.21
C ARG A 316 -25.31 -4.05 6.50
N ILE A 317 -25.55 -2.97 7.20
CA ILE A 317 -24.51 -1.99 7.55
C ILE A 317 -23.37 -2.61 8.35
N LYS A 318 -23.67 -3.56 9.26
CA LYS A 318 -22.65 -4.20 10.10
C LYS A 318 -21.79 -5.24 9.38
N TYR A 319 -22.32 -5.87 8.32
CA TYR A 319 -21.69 -7.02 7.64
C TYR A 319 -21.41 -6.78 6.15
N ALA A 320 -21.61 -5.55 5.66
CA ALA A 320 -21.36 -5.14 4.27
C ALA A 320 -19.89 -5.26 3.83
#